data_5504966c92b2d1f95f6ff09ea91368f0
#
_entry.id   5504966c92b2d1f95f6ff09ea91368f0
#
_cell.length_a   1.000
_cell.length_b   1.000
_cell.length_c   1.000
_cell.angle_alpha   90.00
_cell.angle_beta   90.00
_cell.angle_gamma   90.00
#
_symmetry.space_group_name_H-M   'P 1'
#
loop_
_entity.id
_entity.type
_entity.pdbx_description
1 polymer ?
#
loop_
_entity_poly.entity_id
_entity_poly.type
_entity_poly.pdbx_seq_one_letter_code
_entity_poly.pdbx_strand_id
1 'polypeptide(L)'
;YKIGNENSFINLKKIQKINDKKRIHFSLLKKDYSFNSFLIGSIQIKNLLFAVLAAYLSGIKIDTILRNIGKIKPINGRLEQIGKLKNKSRVILDYAHTPDALKTVISNIKEDYPLSKISLVFGCGGDRDKSKRPLMGDIANKYCDKIYLTDDNPRFENPKVIRDQIKRKIKKKKY
;
A
#
# COMPACT_ATOMS: atom_id res chain seq x y z
N TYR A 1 -7.21 15.29 -16.13
CA TYR A 1 -7.89 15.62 -14.86
C TYR A 1 -6.89 15.45 -13.73
N LYS A 2 -6.81 16.43 -12.80
CA LYS A 2 -5.87 16.42 -11.68
C LYS A 2 -6.60 16.08 -10.38
N ILE A 3 -5.99 15.28 -9.51
CA ILE A 3 -6.40 15.08 -8.11
C ILE A 3 -5.37 15.79 -7.23
N GLY A 4 -5.81 16.61 -6.28
CA GLY A 4 -4.97 17.00 -5.17
C GLY A 4 -4.69 18.46 -4.90
N ASN A 5 -5.03 19.41 -5.77
CA ASN A 5 -4.85 20.86 -5.52
C ASN A 5 -6.18 21.59 -5.69
N GLU A 6 -6.28 22.82 -5.15
CA GLU A 6 -7.53 23.63 -5.13
C GLU A 6 -8.21 23.79 -6.49
N ASN A 7 -7.46 23.67 -7.59
CA ASN A 7 -7.98 23.72 -8.97
C ASN A 7 -8.25 22.36 -9.60
N SER A 8 -8.33 21.30 -8.81
CA SER A 8 -8.58 19.94 -9.29
C SER A 8 -10.07 19.62 -9.30
N PHE A 9 -10.52 18.77 -10.27
CA PHE A 9 -11.90 18.31 -10.35
C PHE A 9 -12.32 17.54 -9.09
N ILE A 10 -11.40 16.78 -8.50
CA ILE A 10 -11.58 16.07 -7.24
C ILE A 10 -10.40 16.34 -6.31
N ASN A 11 -10.66 16.68 -5.07
CA ASN A 11 -9.65 17.02 -4.09
C ASN A 11 -9.87 16.26 -2.78
N LEU A 12 -8.84 15.53 -2.31
CA LEU A 12 -8.84 14.90 -1.00
C LEU A 12 -8.59 15.97 0.07
N LYS A 13 -9.59 16.25 0.90
CA LYS A 13 -9.51 17.25 1.97
C LYS A 13 -8.95 16.69 3.27
N LYS A 14 -9.48 15.53 3.72
CA LYS A 14 -9.11 14.95 5.02
C LYS A 14 -9.36 13.44 5.03
N ILE A 15 -8.44 12.71 5.66
CA ILE A 15 -8.63 11.33 6.08
C ILE A 15 -8.71 11.31 7.60
N GLN A 16 -9.83 10.88 8.16
CA GLN A 16 -10.04 10.76 9.59
C GLN A 16 -10.18 9.29 9.97
N LYS A 17 -9.31 8.80 10.84
CA LYS A 17 -9.38 7.43 11.33
C LYS A 17 -10.44 7.34 12.43
N ILE A 18 -11.38 6.40 12.27
CA ILE A 18 -12.46 6.11 13.23
C ILE A 18 -12.45 4.60 13.46
N ASN A 19 -11.83 4.16 14.56
CA ASN A 19 -11.59 2.74 14.84
C ASN A 19 -10.86 2.03 13.68
N ASP A 20 -11.43 0.96 13.14
CA ASP A 20 -10.90 0.20 12.00
C ASP A 20 -11.31 0.77 10.62
N LYS A 21 -12.05 1.91 10.60
CA LYS A 21 -12.50 2.59 9.36
C LYS A 21 -11.82 3.93 9.20
N LYS A 22 -11.84 4.45 7.99
CA LYS A 22 -11.46 5.82 7.66
C LYS A 22 -12.67 6.56 7.13
N ARG A 23 -12.92 7.75 7.64
CA ARG A 23 -13.83 8.70 7.01
C ARG A 23 -13.05 9.62 6.10
N ILE A 24 -13.39 9.58 4.83
CA ILE A 24 -12.73 10.32 3.76
C ILE A 24 -13.57 11.53 3.43
N HIS A 25 -12.99 12.72 3.55
CA HIS A 25 -13.60 13.98 3.15
C HIS A 25 -12.93 14.44 1.86
N PHE A 26 -13.71 14.74 0.85
CA PHE A 26 -13.23 15.21 -0.44
C PHE A 26 -14.18 16.19 -1.08
N SER A 27 -13.70 16.99 -2.02
CA SER A 27 -14.57 17.80 -2.89
C SER A 27 -14.53 17.27 -4.32
N LEU A 28 -15.69 17.29 -4.97
CA LEU A 28 -15.86 17.02 -6.40
C LEU A 28 -16.55 18.23 -7.02
N LEU A 29 -15.92 18.87 -8.00
CA LEU A 29 -16.42 20.11 -8.64
C LEU A 29 -16.83 21.16 -7.59
N LYS A 30 -15.97 21.40 -6.60
CA LYS A 30 -16.15 22.35 -5.50
C LYS A 30 -17.26 22.01 -4.48
N LYS A 31 -17.98 20.87 -4.65
CA LYS A 31 -18.96 20.38 -3.66
C LYS A 31 -18.31 19.35 -2.75
N ASP A 32 -18.63 19.42 -1.47
CA ASP A 32 -18.06 18.57 -0.43
C ASP A 32 -18.86 17.30 -0.21
N TYR A 33 -18.12 16.20 -0.06
CA TYR A 33 -18.67 14.86 0.15
C TYR A 33 -17.84 14.10 1.17
N SER A 34 -18.41 13.05 1.75
CA SER A 34 -17.67 12.10 2.57
C SER A 34 -18.20 10.69 2.41
N PHE A 35 -17.29 9.71 2.62
CA PHE A 35 -17.65 8.30 2.70
C PHE A 35 -16.74 7.57 3.69
N ASN A 36 -17.14 6.36 4.08
CA ASN A 36 -16.32 5.48 4.91
C ASN A 36 -15.62 4.43 4.06
N SER A 37 -14.35 4.11 4.41
CA SER A 37 -13.55 3.11 3.72
C SER A 37 -12.75 2.27 4.72
N PHE A 38 -12.48 1.01 4.37
CA PHE A 38 -11.58 0.10 5.10
C PHE A 38 -10.20 -0.04 4.43
N LEU A 39 -9.97 0.66 3.32
CA LEU A 39 -8.73 0.55 2.56
C LEU A 39 -7.54 1.06 3.37
N ILE A 40 -6.44 0.32 3.32
CA ILE A 40 -5.17 0.67 3.97
C ILE A 40 -4.38 1.59 3.05
N GLY A 41 -3.74 2.61 3.66
CA GLY A 41 -2.87 3.56 2.97
C GLY A 41 -3.59 4.67 2.22
N SER A 42 -2.97 5.84 2.18
CA SER A 42 -3.50 7.01 1.44
C SER A 42 -3.47 6.78 -0.07
N ILE A 43 -2.57 5.94 -0.57
CA ILE A 43 -2.48 5.60 -2.01
C ILE A 43 -3.75 4.91 -2.49
N GLN A 44 -4.33 3.98 -1.71
CA GLN A 44 -5.57 3.30 -2.07
C GLN A 44 -6.76 4.27 -2.07
N ILE A 45 -6.78 5.22 -1.13
CA ILE A 45 -7.82 6.26 -1.10
C ILE A 45 -7.72 7.16 -2.34
N LYS A 46 -6.50 7.54 -2.74
CA LYS A 46 -6.30 8.32 -3.99
C LYS A 46 -6.80 7.55 -5.21
N ASN A 47 -6.47 6.26 -5.33
CA ASN A 47 -6.95 5.42 -6.42
C ASN A 47 -8.49 5.33 -6.43
N LEU A 48 -9.10 5.21 -5.24
CA LEU A 48 -10.56 5.19 -5.10
C LEU A 48 -11.19 6.53 -5.54
N LEU A 49 -10.58 7.67 -5.21
CA LEU A 49 -11.05 8.97 -5.68
C LEU A 49 -10.91 9.11 -7.21
N PHE A 50 -9.87 8.54 -7.84
CA PHE A 50 -9.81 8.48 -9.32
C PHE A 50 -10.96 7.67 -9.89
N ALA A 51 -11.30 6.53 -9.28
CA ALA A 51 -12.45 5.72 -9.70
C ALA A 51 -13.78 6.48 -9.53
N VAL A 52 -13.94 7.23 -8.43
CA VAL A 52 -15.10 8.12 -8.21
C VAL A 52 -15.23 9.15 -9.32
N LEU A 53 -14.11 9.82 -9.66
CA LEU A 53 -14.09 10.82 -10.71
C LEU A 53 -14.45 10.19 -12.08
N ALA A 54 -13.85 9.05 -12.41
CA ALA A 54 -14.12 8.35 -13.65
C ALA A 54 -15.60 7.95 -13.76
N ALA A 55 -16.17 7.34 -12.71
CA ALA A 55 -17.57 6.95 -12.67
C ALA A 55 -18.52 8.16 -12.82
N TYR A 56 -18.19 9.27 -12.13
CA TYR A 56 -18.98 10.50 -12.24
C TYR A 56 -18.95 11.08 -13.67
N LEU A 57 -17.76 11.14 -14.28
CA LEU A 57 -17.60 11.63 -15.66
C LEU A 57 -18.25 10.70 -16.70
N SER A 58 -18.42 9.43 -16.36
CA SER A 58 -19.19 8.46 -17.16
C SER A 58 -20.72 8.58 -16.98
N GLY A 59 -21.20 9.62 -16.28
CA GLY A 59 -22.62 9.91 -16.12
C GLY A 59 -23.30 9.25 -14.91
N ILE A 60 -22.56 8.55 -14.04
CA ILE A 60 -23.13 7.95 -12.83
C ILE A 60 -23.38 9.04 -11.78
N LYS A 61 -24.61 9.12 -11.27
CA LYS A 61 -24.98 10.10 -10.23
C LYS A 61 -24.13 9.92 -8.98
N ILE A 62 -23.64 11.02 -8.40
CA ILE A 62 -22.77 10.99 -7.22
C ILE A 62 -23.41 10.24 -6.05
N ASP A 63 -24.70 10.38 -5.80
CA ASP A 63 -25.41 9.68 -4.73
C ASP A 63 -25.37 8.16 -4.91
N THR A 64 -25.42 7.67 -6.15
CA THR A 64 -25.29 6.25 -6.47
C THR A 64 -23.87 5.77 -6.20
N ILE A 65 -22.87 6.55 -6.55
CA ILE A 65 -21.46 6.26 -6.25
C ILE A 65 -21.26 6.17 -4.73
N LEU A 66 -21.72 7.17 -3.98
CA LEU A 66 -21.55 7.26 -2.52
C LEU A 66 -22.26 6.13 -1.76
N ARG A 67 -23.44 5.71 -2.19
CA ARG A 67 -24.14 4.56 -1.60
C ARG A 67 -23.39 3.23 -1.75
N ASN A 68 -22.59 3.10 -2.80
CA ASN A 68 -21.89 1.84 -3.12
C ASN A 68 -20.40 1.85 -2.75
N ILE A 69 -19.78 3.01 -2.64
CA ILE A 69 -18.33 3.13 -2.42
C ILE A 69 -17.86 2.44 -1.13
N GLY A 70 -18.65 2.47 -0.07
CA GLY A 70 -18.35 1.79 1.19
C GLY A 70 -18.33 0.26 1.11
N LYS A 71 -18.85 -0.33 0.03
CA LYS A 71 -18.85 -1.77 -0.24
C LYS A 71 -17.60 -2.24 -0.96
N ILE A 72 -16.76 -1.30 -1.44
CA ILE A 72 -15.54 -1.61 -2.18
C ILE A 72 -14.54 -2.27 -1.23
N LYS A 73 -14.12 -3.47 -1.62
CA LYS A 73 -13.08 -4.26 -0.92
C LYS A 73 -11.70 -3.93 -1.49
N PRO A 74 -10.62 -4.17 -0.72
CA PRO A 74 -9.27 -4.13 -1.25
C PRO A 74 -9.14 -5.03 -2.47
N ILE A 75 -8.34 -4.61 -3.45
CA ILE A 75 -7.94 -5.47 -4.56
C ILE A 75 -6.95 -6.50 -4.02
N ASN A 76 -7.09 -7.76 -4.42
CA ASN A 76 -6.21 -8.84 -3.98
C ASN A 76 -4.73 -8.49 -4.21
N GLY A 77 -3.92 -8.64 -3.16
CA GLY A 77 -2.50 -8.32 -3.21
C GLY A 77 -2.17 -6.82 -3.35
N ARG A 78 -3.06 -5.91 -2.95
CA ARG A 78 -2.83 -4.46 -2.93
C ARG A 78 -3.16 -3.89 -1.57
N LEU A 79 -2.17 -3.82 -0.67
CA LEU A 79 -2.35 -3.46 0.75
C LEU A 79 -3.54 -4.20 1.37
N GLU A 80 -3.71 -5.45 0.98
CA GLU A 80 -4.81 -6.30 1.39
C GLU A 80 -4.56 -6.87 2.78
N GLN A 81 -5.44 -6.61 3.73
CA GLN A 81 -5.39 -7.30 5.02
C GLN A 81 -6.01 -8.69 4.88
N ILE A 82 -5.17 -9.73 4.81
CA ILE A 82 -5.57 -11.12 4.64
C ILE A 82 -5.87 -11.83 5.98
N GLY A 83 -5.50 -11.23 7.11
CA GLY A 83 -5.77 -11.84 8.42
C GLY A 83 -5.28 -11.02 9.60
N LYS A 84 -5.57 -11.56 10.79
CA LYS A 84 -5.03 -11.14 12.08
C LYS A 84 -4.52 -12.36 12.83
N LEU A 85 -3.34 -12.26 13.44
CA LEU A 85 -2.79 -13.30 14.30
C LEU A 85 -3.39 -13.24 15.70
N LYS A 86 -3.17 -14.29 16.53
CA LYS A 86 -3.64 -14.36 17.94
C LYS A 86 -3.17 -13.16 18.78
N ASN A 87 -1.98 -12.64 18.54
CA ASN A 87 -1.45 -11.43 19.19
C ASN A 87 -1.97 -10.11 18.60
N LYS A 88 -3.05 -10.14 17.82
CA LYS A 88 -3.70 -9.02 17.13
C LYS A 88 -2.84 -8.37 16.01
N SER A 89 -1.67 -8.93 15.68
CA SER A 89 -0.88 -8.45 14.52
C SER A 89 -1.67 -8.65 13.23
N ARG A 90 -1.61 -7.65 12.35
CA ARG A 90 -2.27 -7.69 11.04
C ARG A 90 -1.33 -8.34 10.02
N VAL A 91 -1.87 -9.19 9.18
CA VAL A 91 -1.15 -9.74 8.01
C VAL A 91 -1.63 -9.00 6.78
N ILE A 92 -0.71 -8.28 6.13
CA ILE A 92 -0.99 -7.45 4.95
C ILE A 92 -0.23 -8.04 3.77
N LEU A 93 -0.91 -8.27 2.67
CA LEU A 93 -0.36 -8.75 1.41
C LEU A 93 -0.29 -7.61 0.40
N ASP A 94 0.87 -7.49 -0.27
CA ASP A 94 1.05 -6.55 -1.37
C ASP A 94 1.96 -7.13 -2.47
N TYR A 95 1.75 -6.72 -3.69
CA TYR A 95 2.51 -7.16 -4.88
C TYR A 95 3.76 -6.30 -5.15
N ALA A 96 4.19 -5.48 -4.23
CA ALA A 96 5.36 -4.61 -4.39
C ALA A 96 6.62 -5.42 -4.71
N HIS A 97 7.20 -5.20 -5.88
CA HIS A 97 8.38 -5.93 -6.38
C HIS A 97 9.48 -5.01 -6.91
N THR A 98 9.37 -3.70 -6.65
CA THR A 98 10.39 -2.69 -6.94
C THR A 98 10.74 -1.91 -5.68
N PRO A 99 11.92 -1.27 -5.60
CA PRO A 99 12.31 -0.45 -4.45
C PRO A 99 11.27 0.61 -4.09
N ASP A 100 10.81 1.39 -5.06
CA ASP A 100 9.85 2.47 -4.82
C ASP A 100 8.49 1.94 -4.37
N ALA A 101 8.01 0.84 -4.97
CA ALA A 101 6.76 0.20 -4.54
C ALA A 101 6.87 -0.31 -3.10
N LEU A 102 7.97 -1.00 -2.74
CA LEU A 102 8.20 -1.49 -1.38
C LEU A 102 8.23 -0.34 -0.37
N LYS A 103 8.96 0.74 -0.67
CA LYS A 103 9.00 1.94 0.16
C LYS A 103 7.61 2.56 0.33
N THR A 104 6.85 2.67 -0.76
CA THR A 104 5.49 3.22 -0.75
C THR A 104 4.56 2.39 0.14
N VAL A 105 4.56 1.07 0.00
CA VAL A 105 3.75 0.15 0.81
C VAL A 105 4.08 0.30 2.30
N ILE A 106 5.36 0.24 2.67
CA ILE A 106 5.78 0.36 4.06
C ILE A 106 5.40 1.72 4.63
N SER A 107 5.57 2.80 3.87
CA SER A 107 5.20 4.17 4.29
C SER A 107 3.70 4.30 4.53
N ASN A 108 2.86 3.74 3.64
CA ASN A 108 1.41 3.73 3.81
C ASN A 108 0.95 2.91 5.02
N ILE A 109 1.63 1.79 5.32
CA ILE A 109 1.36 1.00 6.53
C ILE A 109 1.75 1.81 7.78
N LYS A 110 2.89 2.49 7.77
CA LYS A 110 3.31 3.35 8.90
C LYS A 110 2.41 4.56 9.11
N GLU A 111 1.90 5.15 8.03
CA GLU A 111 0.91 6.24 8.11
C GLU A 111 -0.37 5.77 8.84
N ASP A 112 -0.85 4.57 8.52
CA ASP A 112 -2.05 4.02 9.13
C ASP A 112 -1.81 3.45 10.54
N TYR A 113 -0.62 2.95 10.82
CA TYR A 113 -0.24 2.28 12.07
C TYR A 113 1.10 2.79 12.60
N PRO A 114 1.20 4.08 12.99
CA PRO A 114 2.47 4.74 13.31
C PRO A 114 3.22 4.12 14.49
N LEU A 115 2.50 3.57 15.46
CA LEU A 115 3.09 2.93 16.65
C LEU A 115 3.38 1.44 16.46
N SER A 116 3.02 0.84 15.33
CA SER A 116 3.19 -0.59 15.10
C SER A 116 4.59 -0.91 14.59
N LYS A 117 5.14 -2.01 15.07
CA LYS A 117 6.35 -2.63 14.51
C LYS A 117 6.01 -3.36 13.22
N ILE A 118 6.90 -3.24 12.23
CA ILE A 118 6.74 -3.90 10.93
C ILE A 118 7.71 -5.07 10.82
N SER A 119 7.15 -6.27 10.64
CA SER A 119 7.86 -7.45 10.18
C SER A 119 7.61 -7.64 8.69
N LEU A 120 8.67 -7.65 7.90
CA LEU A 120 8.58 -7.79 6.44
C LEU A 120 9.07 -9.18 6.03
N VAL A 121 8.26 -9.88 5.23
CA VAL A 121 8.63 -11.12 4.55
C VAL A 121 8.68 -10.81 3.06
N PHE A 122 9.84 -10.97 2.41
CA PHE A 122 9.97 -10.72 0.99
C PHE A 122 11.15 -11.45 0.36
N GLY A 123 11.11 -11.59 -0.95
CA GLY A 123 12.18 -12.06 -1.81
C GLY A 123 12.26 -11.25 -3.10
N CYS A 124 13.13 -11.68 -4.01
CA CYS A 124 13.21 -11.14 -5.36
C CYS A 124 13.24 -12.28 -6.36
N GLY A 125 12.58 -12.10 -7.50
CA GLY A 125 12.62 -13.05 -8.59
C GLY A 125 13.99 -13.14 -9.28
N GLY A 126 14.33 -14.34 -9.78
CA GLY A 126 15.47 -14.57 -10.64
C GLY A 126 15.23 -14.11 -12.09
N ASP A 127 16.29 -13.99 -12.87
CA ASP A 127 16.30 -13.54 -14.28
C ASP A 127 15.53 -12.22 -14.48
N ARG A 128 15.74 -11.31 -13.53
CA ARG A 128 15.20 -9.96 -13.49
C ARG A 128 16.31 -8.99 -13.10
N ASP A 129 15.98 -7.69 -13.06
CA ASP A 129 16.89 -6.65 -12.62
C ASP A 129 17.53 -6.99 -11.25
N LYS A 130 18.85 -7.27 -11.29
CA LYS A 130 19.63 -7.60 -10.09
C LYS A 130 19.99 -6.38 -9.26
N SER A 131 20.03 -5.19 -9.88
CA SER A 131 20.41 -3.94 -9.23
C SER A 131 19.42 -3.52 -8.14
N LYS A 132 18.14 -3.88 -8.28
CA LYS A 132 17.09 -3.60 -7.29
C LYS A 132 17.25 -4.39 -5.98
N ARG A 133 17.93 -5.55 -5.98
CA ARG A 133 18.02 -6.45 -4.83
C ARG A 133 18.64 -5.77 -3.60
N PRO A 134 19.86 -5.18 -3.67
CA PRO A 134 20.43 -4.46 -2.53
C PRO A 134 19.63 -3.21 -2.16
N LEU A 135 18.97 -2.54 -3.11
CA LEU A 135 18.12 -1.36 -2.84
C LEU A 135 16.88 -1.76 -2.02
N MET A 136 16.23 -2.86 -2.35
CA MET A 136 15.12 -3.39 -1.56
C MET A 136 15.57 -3.82 -0.16
N GLY A 137 16.76 -4.42 -0.03
CA GLY A 137 17.38 -4.72 1.24
C GLY A 137 17.62 -3.48 2.11
N ASP A 138 18.11 -2.39 1.51
CA ASP A 138 18.31 -1.11 2.19
C ASP A 138 17.01 -0.50 2.71
N ILE A 139 15.97 -0.48 1.86
CA ILE A 139 14.63 -0.01 2.24
C ILE A 139 14.07 -0.84 3.40
N ALA A 140 14.15 -2.17 3.32
CA ALA A 140 13.73 -3.04 4.40
C ALA A 140 14.50 -2.76 5.70
N ASN A 141 15.83 -2.60 5.61
CA ASN A 141 16.68 -2.28 6.76
C ASN A 141 16.34 -0.93 7.40
N LYS A 142 15.98 0.07 6.58
CA LYS A 142 15.66 1.43 7.06
C LYS A 142 14.29 1.51 7.72
N TYR A 143 13.29 0.84 7.17
CA TYR A 143 11.89 1.09 7.52
C TYR A 143 11.21 -0.04 8.30
N CYS A 144 11.80 -1.26 8.36
CA CYS A 144 11.21 -2.41 9.06
C CYS A 144 11.97 -2.75 10.33
N ASP A 145 11.27 -3.30 11.32
CA ASP A 145 11.84 -3.72 12.60
C ASP A 145 12.40 -5.13 12.51
N LYS A 146 11.77 -6.01 11.74
CA LYS A 146 12.21 -7.38 11.50
C LYS A 146 12.05 -7.75 10.02
N ILE A 147 13.00 -8.51 9.50
CA ILE A 147 13.08 -8.87 8.09
C ILE A 147 13.24 -10.38 7.96
N TYR A 148 12.40 -10.99 7.15
CA TYR A 148 12.50 -12.40 6.77
C TYR A 148 12.72 -12.46 5.26
N LEU A 149 13.93 -12.88 4.87
CA LEU A 149 14.24 -13.12 3.46
C LEU A 149 13.79 -14.52 3.07
N THR A 150 12.96 -14.58 2.06
CA THR A 150 12.48 -15.84 1.49
C THR A 150 12.81 -15.92 0.01
N ASP A 151 12.62 -17.11 -0.57
CA ASP A 151 12.66 -17.27 -2.01
C ASP A 151 11.34 -16.77 -2.60
N ASP A 152 11.46 -16.04 -3.68
CA ASP A 152 10.42 -15.81 -4.66
C ASP A 152 10.69 -16.76 -5.84
N ASN A 153 10.14 -16.54 -7.00
CA ASN A 153 10.43 -17.34 -8.17
C ASN A 153 11.89 -17.17 -8.64
N PRO A 154 12.81 -18.10 -8.34
CA PRO A 154 14.24 -17.95 -8.64
C PRO A 154 14.57 -18.19 -10.12
N ARG A 155 13.65 -18.79 -10.89
CA ARG A 155 13.87 -19.21 -12.28
C ARG A 155 15.13 -20.06 -12.41
N PHE A 156 16.09 -19.61 -13.24
CA PHE A 156 17.37 -20.32 -13.43
C PHE A 156 18.51 -19.83 -12.51
N GLU A 157 18.25 -18.83 -11.65
CA GLU A 157 19.26 -18.35 -10.70
C GLU A 157 19.24 -19.16 -9.37
N ASN A 158 20.40 -19.30 -8.75
CA ASN A 158 20.49 -19.91 -7.43
C ASN A 158 19.80 -19.02 -6.38
N PRO A 159 18.76 -19.52 -5.66
CA PRO A 159 18.00 -18.74 -4.69
C PRO A 159 18.87 -18.13 -3.57
N LYS A 160 19.91 -18.85 -3.15
CA LYS A 160 20.86 -18.36 -2.13
C LYS A 160 21.59 -17.10 -2.61
N VAL A 161 22.01 -17.06 -3.87
CA VAL A 161 22.69 -15.87 -4.44
C VAL A 161 21.75 -14.67 -4.44
N ILE A 162 20.47 -14.87 -4.77
CA ILE A 162 19.46 -13.81 -4.74
C ILE A 162 19.31 -13.26 -3.32
N ARG A 163 19.14 -14.14 -2.32
CA ARG A 163 19.03 -13.72 -0.91
C ARG A 163 20.28 -13.00 -0.42
N ASP A 164 21.47 -13.49 -0.77
CA ASP A 164 22.75 -12.87 -0.37
C ASP A 164 22.89 -11.46 -0.96
N GLN A 165 22.43 -11.23 -2.19
CA GLN A 165 22.44 -9.90 -2.81
C GLN A 165 21.49 -8.93 -2.09
N ILE A 166 20.30 -9.36 -1.69
CA ILE A 166 19.37 -8.55 -0.88
C ILE A 166 19.99 -8.24 0.49
N LYS A 167 20.61 -9.26 1.12
CA LYS A 167 21.17 -9.19 2.48
C LYS A 167 22.32 -8.21 2.62
N ARG A 168 23.05 -7.88 1.55
CA ARG A 168 24.23 -6.99 1.58
C ARG A 168 23.98 -5.64 2.29
N LYS A 169 22.75 -5.13 2.27
CA LYS A 169 22.38 -3.85 2.88
C LYS A 169 21.53 -4.00 4.15
N ILE A 170 21.39 -5.21 4.68
CA ILE A 170 20.61 -5.47 5.90
C ILE A 170 21.56 -5.70 7.07
N LYS A 171 21.36 -4.98 8.18
CA LYS A 171 22.12 -5.18 9.42
C LYS A 171 21.74 -6.51 10.08
N LYS A 172 22.74 -7.25 10.61
CA LYS A 172 22.54 -8.60 11.23
C LYS A 172 21.45 -8.68 12.30
N LYS A 173 21.14 -7.59 13.00
CA LYS A 173 20.13 -7.57 14.08
C LYS A 173 18.68 -7.59 13.58
N LYS A 174 18.41 -7.54 12.26
CA LYS A 174 17.05 -7.41 11.69
C LYS A 174 16.56 -8.62 10.90
N TYR A 175 17.37 -9.64 10.70
CA TYR A 175 16.97 -10.85 9.95
C TYR A 175 17.40 -12.13 10.69
#